data_7a94e150069479f9cbd6ebd3db7308b6
#
_entry.id   7a94e150069479f9cbd6ebd3db7308b6
#
_cell.length_a   1.000
_cell.length_b   1.000
_cell.length_c   1.000
_cell.angle_alpha   90.00
_cell.angle_beta   90.00
_cell.angle_gamma   90.00
#
_symmetry.space_group_name_H-M   'P 1'
#
loop_
_entity.id
_entity.type
_entity.pdbx_description
1 polymer ?
#
loop_
_entity_poly.entity_id
_entity_poly.type
_entity_poly.pdbx_seq_one_letter_code
_entity_poly.pdbx_strand_id
1 'polypeptide(L)'
;MVSIGSGLRGLCAAVALPVLVSACSTAADQEVPHPEMAATAVPQAPVLVPAPACGQGPELLSQISTRDKLAQLLMVGVTDAADARAVVESQHVGGIMIGSWTDLSMVTDGSLVDIANSAAPLPLAVSVDEEGGRVSRLSAVIGAQPSARELARTQTPEQVYAIALQRGQAMRSKGITIDFAPVVDISSAPDDTVIGDRSFGSDPVVVTDYAGAYARGLRDAGMLPVLKHFPGHGNGSGDSHTGSVTAPPIGDLQNADLVPYRTLNAQLPVGVMVGHMQVPGLTGNEPASLSPSAYALLRSGDYGGPPFNGPVFTDDLSSMQAISDRFGVAEAALRGLQAGADTALWVTTGEVPAVLDRLEKAVSTGELSMPQVDGSVLRMAAVKGPHQRC
;
A
#
# COMPACT_ATOMS: atom_id res chain seq x y z
N MET A 1 -29.29 -56.85 -11.30
CA MET A 1 -30.66 -56.66 -11.77
C MET A 1 -30.70 -55.27 -12.39
N VAL A 2 -30.54 -55.16 -13.69
CA VAL A 2 -31.62 -55.03 -14.70
C VAL A 2 -32.30 -53.64 -14.57
N SER A 3 -32.34 -52.66 -15.51
CA SER A 3 -32.42 -52.69 -17.00
C SER A 3 -32.46 -51.20 -17.42
N ILE A 4 -31.70 -50.67 -18.39
CA ILE A 4 -31.90 -50.53 -19.84
C ILE A 4 -33.20 -49.78 -20.26
N GLY A 5 -33.02 -48.78 -21.12
CA GLY A 5 -34.01 -48.17 -22.02
C GLY A 5 -33.51 -46.82 -22.54
N SER A 6 -32.76 -46.70 -23.66
CA SER A 6 -33.20 -46.62 -25.06
C SER A 6 -34.28 -45.56 -25.26
N GLY A 7 -34.16 -44.47 -25.97
CA GLY A 7 -33.62 -44.15 -27.27
C GLY A 7 -34.75 -43.53 -28.05
N LEU A 8 -34.56 -42.40 -28.77
CA LEU A 8 -35.17 -42.27 -30.12
C LEU A 8 -34.60 -41.02 -30.86
N ARG A 9 -34.18 -41.31 -32.06
CA ARG A 9 -33.79 -40.36 -33.10
C ARG A 9 -35.05 -39.75 -33.76
N GLY A 10 -34.99 -38.52 -34.14
CA GLY A 10 -35.97 -37.89 -35.03
C GLY A 10 -35.24 -37.03 -36.05
N LEU A 11 -35.19 -37.54 -37.27
CA LEU A 11 -34.71 -36.94 -38.51
C LEU A 11 -35.88 -36.22 -39.19
N CYS A 12 -35.53 -35.34 -40.19
CA CYS A 12 -36.33 -34.78 -41.28
C CYS A 12 -36.65 -33.29 -41.07
N ALA A 13 -36.59 -32.42 -42.07
CA ALA A 13 -36.31 -32.54 -43.48
C ALA A 13 -36.11 -31.09 -44.00
N ALA A 14 -35.27 -30.98 -45.02
CA ALA A 14 -35.07 -29.75 -45.80
C ALA A 14 -36.27 -29.53 -46.76
N VAL A 15 -36.79 -28.31 -46.86
CA VAL A 15 -37.63 -27.85 -47.98
C VAL A 15 -36.96 -26.64 -48.62
N ALA A 16 -36.48 -26.85 -49.83
CA ALA A 16 -36.07 -25.76 -50.74
C ALA A 16 -37.29 -25.41 -51.63
N LEU A 17 -37.58 -24.13 -51.83
CA LEU A 17 -38.36 -23.64 -52.99
C LEU A 17 -37.83 -22.29 -53.48
N PRO A 18 -38.08 -21.95 -54.73
CA PRO A 18 -37.10 -21.26 -55.58
C PRO A 18 -37.31 -19.77 -55.76
N VAL A 19 -36.23 -19.20 -56.27
CA VAL A 19 -35.99 -17.85 -56.76
C VAL A 19 -37.07 -17.37 -57.76
N LEU A 20 -37.53 -16.17 -57.58
CA LEU A 20 -38.06 -15.29 -58.66
C LEU A 20 -37.22 -14.05 -58.74
N VAL A 21 -36.46 -13.97 -59.80
CA VAL A 21 -35.71 -12.79 -60.24
C VAL A 21 -36.70 -11.80 -60.87
N SER A 22 -36.77 -10.61 -60.38
CA SER A 22 -37.37 -9.48 -61.10
C SER A 22 -36.32 -8.38 -61.22
N ALA A 23 -35.84 -8.20 -62.41
CA ALA A 23 -34.96 -7.12 -62.80
C ALA A 23 -35.76 -5.82 -62.94
N CYS A 24 -35.37 -4.77 -62.23
CA CYS A 24 -35.72 -3.40 -62.60
C CYS A 24 -34.48 -2.52 -62.56
N SER A 25 -34.35 -1.78 -63.62
CA SER A 25 -33.22 -0.99 -64.05
C SER A 25 -32.73 0.10 -63.15
N THR A 26 -31.48 0.25 -63.09
CA THR A 26 -30.59 1.33 -62.74
C THR A 26 -31.04 2.73 -63.02
N ALA A 27 -31.05 3.56 -61.95
CA ALA A 27 -30.74 4.98 -62.06
C ALA A 27 -29.43 5.18 -61.26
N ALA A 28 -28.42 5.66 -61.98
CA ALA A 28 -27.13 6.00 -61.37
C ALA A 28 -27.28 7.33 -60.61
N ASP A 29 -27.30 7.28 -59.31
CA ASP A 29 -27.05 8.44 -58.46
C ASP A 29 -25.57 8.74 -58.45
N GLN A 30 -25.18 9.88 -58.98
CA GLN A 30 -23.84 10.44 -58.82
C GLN A 30 -23.71 10.95 -57.37
N GLU A 31 -22.92 10.26 -56.57
CA GLU A 31 -22.43 10.75 -55.26
C GLU A 31 -21.57 11.99 -55.47
N VAL A 32 -22.07 13.15 -55.01
CA VAL A 32 -21.29 14.37 -54.85
C VAL A 32 -20.33 14.15 -53.69
N PRO A 33 -19.02 14.30 -53.84
CA PRO A 33 -18.11 14.17 -52.72
C PRO A 33 -18.31 15.31 -51.73
N HIS A 34 -18.77 14.98 -50.52
CA HIS A 34 -18.75 15.91 -49.40
C HIS A 34 -17.28 16.20 -49.02
N PRO A 35 -16.89 17.48 -48.85
CA PRO A 35 -15.56 17.79 -48.35
C PRO A 35 -15.44 17.26 -46.93
N GLU A 36 -14.53 16.34 -46.73
CA GLU A 36 -14.09 15.85 -45.42
C GLU A 36 -13.55 17.07 -44.65
N MET A 37 -14.33 17.54 -43.68
CA MET A 37 -13.86 18.57 -42.76
C MET A 37 -12.76 17.97 -41.92
N ALA A 38 -11.51 18.30 -42.24
CA ALA A 38 -10.37 18.01 -41.43
C ALA A 38 -10.65 18.53 -39.99
N ALA A 39 -10.79 17.62 -39.04
CA ALA A 39 -10.88 17.96 -37.63
C ALA A 39 -9.59 18.69 -37.23
N THR A 40 -9.69 20.00 -37.09
CA THR A 40 -8.62 20.80 -36.52
C THR A 40 -8.37 20.29 -35.12
N ALA A 41 -7.22 19.65 -34.93
CA ALA A 41 -6.74 19.22 -33.60
C ALA A 41 -6.72 20.47 -32.71
N VAL A 42 -7.57 20.50 -31.70
CA VAL A 42 -7.52 21.53 -30.65
C VAL A 42 -6.13 21.39 -29.98
N PRO A 43 -5.31 22.45 -29.94
CA PRO A 43 -4.04 22.36 -29.24
C PRO A 43 -4.34 21.99 -27.78
N GLN A 44 -3.83 20.83 -27.33
CA GLN A 44 -3.85 20.50 -25.92
C GLN A 44 -3.04 21.55 -25.18
N ALA A 45 -3.63 22.20 -24.18
CA ALA A 45 -2.92 23.08 -23.28
C ALA A 45 -1.71 22.31 -22.70
N PRO A 46 -0.54 22.94 -22.58
CA PRO A 46 0.61 22.29 -22.00
C PRO A 46 0.25 21.81 -20.58
N VAL A 47 0.45 20.51 -20.32
CA VAL A 47 0.30 19.96 -18.97
C VAL A 47 1.37 20.65 -18.12
N LEU A 48 0.93 21.53 -17.21
CA LEU A 48 1.80 22.20 -16.27
C LEU A 48 2.31 21.14 -15.29
N VAL A 49 3.56 20.74 -15.44
CA VAL A 49 4.22 19.87 -14.46
C VAL A 49 4.33 20.63 -13.14
N PRO A 50 3.78 20.13 -12.02
CA PRO A 50 3.84 20.84 -10.74
C PRO A 50 5.28 21.18 -10.35
N ALA A 51 5.47 22.35 -9.72
CA ALA A 51 6.78 22.73 -9.22
C ALA A 51 7.13 21.93 -7.95
N PRO A 52 8.37 21.41 -7.80
CA PRO A 52 8.79 20.78 -6.57
C PRO A 52 8.95 21.82 -5.46
N ALA A 53 8.72 21.41 -4.21
CA ALA A 53 9.11 22.17 -3.02
C ALA A 53 10.56 21.80 -2.64
N CYS A 54 11.42 22.77 -2.55
CA CYS A 54 12.84 22.58 -2.28
C CYS A 54 13.22 23.17 -0.91
N GLY A 55 14.24 22.58 -0.25
CA GLY A 55 14.70 23.00 1.06
C GLY A 55 14.39 21.97 2.17
N GLN A 56 14.48 22.41 3.41
CA GLN A 56 14.27 21.58 4.59
C GLN A 56 13.43 22.29 5.65
N GLY A 57 12.81 21.52 6.54
CA GLY A 57 12.10 22.06 7.70
C GLY A 57 11.04 23.09 7.34
N PRO A 58 11.00 24.25 8.05
CA PRO A 58 9.99 25.29 7.83
C PRO A 58 10.03 25.90 6.42
N GLU A 59 11.21 25.97 5.78
CA GLU A 59 11.34 26.47 4.42
C GLU A 59 10.59 25.56 3.42
N LEU A 60 10.79 24.25 3.53
CA LEU A 60 10.06 23.26 2.72
C LEU A 60 8.55 23.42 2.91
N LEU A 61 8.09 23.47 4.18
CA LEU A 61 6.68 23.57 4.51
C LEU A 61 6.01 24.83 3.99
N SER A 62 6.76 25.96 3.90
CA SER A 62 6.22 27.24 3.42
C SER A 62 5.88 27.24 1.93
N GLN A 63 6.45 26.30 1.16
CA GLN A 63 6.24 26.16 -0.28
C GLN A 63 5.09 25.22 -0.63
N ILE A 64 4.51 24.53 0.36
CA ILE A 64 3.48 23.50 0.15
C ILE A 64 2.13 24.03 0.65
N SER A 65 1.09 23.97 -0.20
CA SER A 65 -0.27 24.35 0.19
C SER A 65 -0.81 23.42 1.28
N THR A 66 -1.84 23.86 2.00
CA THR A 66 -2.50 23.00 3.03
C THR A 66 -3.04 21.72 2.40
N ARG A 67 -3.70 21.79 1.24
CA ARG A 67 -4.22 20.63 0.54
C ARG A 67 -3.12 19.67 0.13
N ASP A 68 -2.01 20.19 -0.41
CA ASP A 68 -0.87 19.35 -0.80
C ASP A 68 -0.20 18.72 0.42
N LYS A 69 -0.07 19.43 1.54
CA LYS A 69 0.43 18.84 2.80
C LYS A 69 -0.42 17.66 3.24
N LEU A 70 -1.75 17.79 3.18
CA LEU A 70 -2.68 16.71 3.49
C LEU A 70 -2.54 15.55 2.50
N ALA A 71 -2.43 15.85 1.20
CA ALA A 71 -2.20 14.85 0.16
C ALA A 71 -0.90 14.06 0.37
N GLN A 72 0.16 14.73 0.88
CA GLN A 72 1.43 14.07 1.20
C GLN A 72 1.34 13.05 2.35
N LEU A 73 0.26 13.04 3.13
CA LEU A 73 -0.01 12.05 4.18
C LEU A 73 -0.84 10.86 3.68
N LEU A 74 -1.13 10.79 2.38
CA LEU A 74 -1.96 9.74 1.77
C LEU A 74 -1.10 8.79 0.95
N MET A 75 -1.36 7.48 1.10
CA MET A 75 -0.80 6.42 0.28
C MET A 75 -1.94 5.54 -0.22
N VAL A 76 -2.02 5.34 -1.53
CA VAL A 76 -3.19 4.72 -2.16
C VAL A 76 -2.78 3.59 -3.10
N GLY A 77 -3.56 2.49 -3.08
CA GLY A 77 -3.37 1.40 -4.02
C GLY A 77 -3.81 1.82 -5.42
N VAL A 78 -3.00 1.45 -6.42
CA VAL A 78 -3.24 1.78 -7.83
C VAL A 78 -3.47 0.53 -8.66
N THR A 79 -4.29 0.65 -9.72
CA THR A 79 -4.62 -0.48 -10.60
C THR A 79 -3.66 -0.62 -11.77
N ASP A 80 -3.19 0.49 -12.32
CA ASP A 80 -2.31 0.54 -13.49
C ASP A 80 -1.59 1.89 -13.61
N ALA A 81 -0.80 2.07 -14.68
CA ALA A 81 -0.05 3.30 -14.93
C ALA A 81 -0.94 4.54 -15.15
N ALA A 82 -2.13 4.37 -15.73
CA ALA A 82 -3.03 5.50 -16.00
C ALA A 82 -3.67 6.00 -14.69
N ASP A 83 -4.14 5.07 -13.84
CA ASP A 83 -4.66 5.35 -12.52
C ASP A 83 -3.60 5.99 -11.61
N ALA A 84 -2.39 5.41 -11.57
CA ALA A 84 -1.26 5.95 -10.83
C ALA A 84 -0.91 7.39 -11.26
N ARG A 85 -0.80 7.62 -12.58
CA ARG A 85 -0.51 8.95 -13.13
C ARG A 85 -1.61 9.94 -12.76
N ALA A 86 -2.86 9.55 -12.91
CA ALA A 86 -4.00 10.42 -12.62
C ALA A 86 -3.99 10.88 -11.15
N VAL A 87 -3.82 9.98 -10.19
CA VAL A 87 -3.85 10.33 -8.77
C VAL A 87 -2.61 11.13 -8.34
N VAL A 88 -1.43 10.81 -8.88
CA VAL A 88 -0.18 11.53 -8.58
C VAL A 88 -0.20 12.95 -9.13
N GLU A 89 -0.57 13.13 -10.40
CA GLU A 89 -0.52 14.44 -11.08
C GLU A 89 -1.70 15.35 -10.74
N SER A 90 -2.87 14.81 -10.39
CA SER A 90 -4.07 15.63 -10.11
C SER A 90 -4.35 15.83 -8.62
N GLN A 91 -3.94 14.91 -7.76
CA GLN A 91 -4.21 14.95 -6.32
C GLN A 91 -2.95 15.10 -5.46
N HIS A 92 -1.77 14.98 -6.05
CA HIS A 92 -0.46 15.14 -5.41
C HIS A 92 -0.26 14.23 -4.18
N VAL A 93 -0.83 13.00 -4.22
CA VAL A 93 -0.68 12.05 -3.11
C VAL A 93 0.78 11.78 -2.78
N GLY A 94 1.07 11.61 -1.49
CA GLY A 94 2.43 11.37 -1.01
C GLY A 94 3.00 10.01 -1.38
N GLY A 95 2.14 9.02 -1.66
CA GLY A 95 2.57 7.70 -2.04
C GLY A 95 1.52 6.90 -2.80
N ILE A 96 2.01 5.87 -3.51
CA ILE A 96 1.19 4.83 -4.13
C ILE A 96 1.64 3.46 -3.66
N MET A 97 0.73 2.48 -3.69
CA MET A 97 0.98 1.10 -3.32
C MET A 97 0.74 0.17 -4.51
N ILE A 98 1.70 -0.70 -4.76
CA ILE A 98 1.60 -1.81 -5.71
C ILE A 98 1.00 -3.01 -4.96
N GLY A 99 -0.23 -3.35 -5.31
CA GLY A 99 -0.97 -4.46 -4.72
C GLY A 99 -1.03 -5.70 -5.61
N SER A 100 -1.72 -6.74 -5.15
CA SER A 100 -1.95 -7.96 -5.96
C SER A 100 -2.89 -7.72 -7.15
N TRP A 101 -3.63 -6.65 -7.15
CA TRP A 101 -4.56 -6.21 -8.19
C TRP A 101 -3.92 -5.29 -9.23
N THR A 102 -2.68 -4.82 -9.02
CA THR A 102 -2.00 -3.87 -9.89
C THR A 102 -1.47 -4.56 -11.16
N ASP A 103 -1.68 -3.95 -12.31
CA ASP A 103 -1.02 -4.36 -13.55
C ASP A 103 0.49 -4.05 -13.47
N LEU A 104 1.28 -5.11 -13.35
CA LEU A 104 2.73 -5.01 -13.20
C LEU A 104 3.47 -4.57 -14.47
N SER A 105 2.77 -4.36 -15.61
CA SER A 105 3.39 -3.79 -16.81
C SER A 105 4.05 -2.45 -16.50
N MET A 106 3.41 -1.61 -15.68
CA MET A 106 3.96 -0.32 -15.25
C MET A 106 5.29 -0.41 -14.50
N VAL A 107 5.55 -1.55 -13.83
CA VAL A 107 6.81 -1.81 -13.11
C VAL A 107 7.92 -2.26 -14.08
N THR A 108 7.55 -2.89 -15.20
CA THR A 108 8.49 -3.50 -16.14
C THR A 108 8.81 -2.63 -17.36
N ASP A 109 7.90 -1.74 -17.77
CA ASP A 109 8.04 -0.88 -18.96
C ASP A 109 8.64 0.51 -18.67
N GLY A 110 8.89 0.85 -17.40
CA GLY A 110 9.47 2.13 -16.98
C GLY A 110 8.42 3.19 -16.60
N SER A 111 7.13 2.97 -16.86
CA SER A 111 6.07 3.95 -16.55
C SER A 111 6.05 4.36 -15.08
N LEU A 112 6.31 3.42 -14.15
CA LEU A 112 6.36 3.72 -12.72
C LEU A 112 7.44 4.75 -12.38
N VAL A 113 8.61 4.63 -12.99
CA VAL A 113 9.73 5.57 -12.79
C VAL A 113 9.36 6.97 -13.32
N ASP A 114 8.72 7.03 -14.50
CA ASP A 114 8.29 8.28 -15.10
C ASP A 114 7.22 8.97 -14.23
N ILE A 115 6.26 8.21 -13.69
CA ILE A 115 5.24 8.71 -12.77
C ILE A 115 5.89 9.24 -11.48
N ALA A 116 6.84 8.50 -10.91
CA ALA A 116 7.54 8.93 -9.71
C ALA A 116 8.34 10.24 -9.95
N ASN A 117 8.91 10.42 -11.13
CA ASN A 117 9.63 11.64 -11.53
C ASN A 117 8.70 12.83 -11.79
N SER A 118 7.42 12.61 -12.14
CA SER A 118 6.43 13.70 -12.33
C SER A 118 5.87 14.22 -11.01
N ALA A 119 6.01 13.48 -9.91
CA ALA A 119 5.42 13.83 -8.62
C ALA A 119 5.89 15.20 -8.09
N ALA A 120 4.97 15.89 -7.42
CA ALA A 120 5.22 17.12 -6.65
C ALA A 120 4.14 17.23 -5.55
N PRO A 121 4.36 18.03 -4.50
CA PRO A 121 5.56 18.87 -4.24
C PRO A 121 6.78 18.11 -3.71
N LEU A 122 6.59 16.87 -3.21
CA LEU A 122 7.67 16.02 -2.69
C LEU A 122 7.87 14.80 -3.62
N PRO A 123 9.01 14.08 -3.51
CA PRO A 123 9.20 12.80 -4.19
C PRO A 123 8.08 11.82 -3.84
N LEU A 124 7.66 10.99 -4.81
CA LEU A 124 6.66 9.96 -4.59
C LEU A 124 7.25 8.81 -3.75
N ALA A 125 6.53 8.39 -2.72
CA ALA A 125 6.76 7.10 -2.10
C ALA A 125 6.07 6.02 -2.92
N VAL A 126 6.77 4.93 -3.25
CA VAL A 126 6.18 3.78 -3.92
C VAL A 126 6.37 2.56 -3.02
N SER A 127 5.28 2.00 -2.54
CA SER A 127 5.29 0.89 -1.59
C SER A 127 4.79 -0.42 -2.19
N VAL A 128 5.18 -1.51 -1.56
CA VAL A 128 4.75 -2.87 -1.88
C VAL A 128 4.74 -3.73 -0.62
N ASP A 129 3.93 -4.80 -0.60
CA ASP A 129 4.07 -5.92 0.32
C ASP A 129 4.89 -7.03 -0.36
N GLU A 130 6.20 -7.05 -0.14
CA GLU A 130 7.09 -8.06 -0.70
C GLU A 130 7.77 -8.87 0.42
N GLU A 131 6.93 -9.51 1.27
CA GLU A 131 7.39 -10.30 2.42
C GLU A 131 8.07 -11.60 2.02
N GLY A 132 7.76 -12.11 0.83
CA GLY A 132 8.05 -13.47 0.39
C GLY A 132 6.91 -14.44 0.68
N GLY A 133 7.10 -15.72 0.29
CA GLY A 133 6.07 -16.74 0.41
C GLY A 133 4.77 -16.35 -0.29
N ARG A 134 3.67 -16.45 0.43
CA ARG A 134 2.31 -16.13 -0.08
C ARG A 134 2.03 -14.62 -0.18
N VAL A 135 2.84 -13.78 0.46
CA VAL A 135 2.73 -12.32 0.39
C VAL A 135 3.90 -11.78 -0.43
N SER A 136 3.80 -11.96 -1.73
CA SER A 136 4.75 -11.49 -2.74
C SER A 136 3.99 -10.93 -3.93
N ARG A 137 4.14 -9.63 -4.20
CA ARG A 137 3.46 -8.93 -5.30
C ARG A 137 4.30 -8.91 -6.56
N LEU A 138 5.61 -9.09 -6.40
CA LEU A 138 6.59 -8.92 -7.48
C LEU A 138 7.25 -10.23 -7.91
N SER A 139 6.76 -11.39 -7.48
CA SER A 139 7.35 -12.69 -7.82
C SER A 139 7.51 -12.93 -9.33
N ALA A 140 6.59 -12.42 -10.15
CA ALA A 140 6.66 -12.48 -11.60
C ALA A 140 7.74 -11.55 -12.20
N VAL A 141 8.21 -10.53 -11.46
CA VAL A 141 9.15 -9.51 -11.94
C VAL A 141 10.57 -9.73 -11.42
N ILE A 142 10.70 -10.09 -10.13
CA ILE A 142 12.00 -10.24 -9.45
C ILE A 142 12.25 -11.66 -8.91
N GLY A 143 11.41 -12.62 -9.29
CA GLY A 143 11.50 -14.01 -8.83
C GLY A 143 10.82 -14.25 -7.47
N ALA A 144 10.45 -15.51 -7.22
CA ALA A 144 9.86 -15.92 -5.95
C ALA A 144 10.90 -15.96 -4.82
N GLN A 145 10.42 -15.77 -3.59
CA GLN A 145 11.21 -15.91 -2.36
C GLN A 145 10.46 -16.81 -1.38
N PRO A 146 11.15 -17.65 -0.59
CA PRO A 146 10.52 -18.38 0.50
C PRO A 146 9.87 -17.44 1.53
N SER A 147 8.91 -17.98 2.31
CA SER A 147 8.31 -17.24 3.43
C SER A 147 9.34 -16.94 4.54
N ALA A 148 9.01 -15.98 5.41
CA ALA A 148 9.88 -15.61 6.54
C ALA A 148 10.20 -16.82 7.42
N ARG A 149 9.20 -17.66 7.72
CA ARG A 149 9.38 -18.90 8.51
C ARG A 149 10.32 -19.90 7.84
N GLU A 150 10.18 -20.06 6.53
CA GLU A 150 11.07 -20.97 5.78
C GLU A 150 12.50 -20.41 5.70
N LEU A 151 12.66 -19.10 5.54
CA LEU A 151 13.97 -18.45 5.62
C LEU A 151 14.62 -18.67 6.99
N ALA A 152 13.88 -18.50 8.10
CA ALA A 152 14.41 -18.73 9.44
C ALA A 152 14.80 -20.20 9.69
N ARG A 153 14.15 -21.15 9.00
CA ARG A 153 14.45 -22.58 9.14
C ARG A 153 15.62 -23.05 8.30
N THR A 154 15.92 -22.38 7.17
CA THR A 154 16.85 -22.87 6.15
C THR A 154 18.06 -21.98 5.93
N GLN A 155 18.03 -20.72 6.38
CA GLN A 155 19.08 -19.73 6.16
C GLN A 155 19.64 -19.22 7.49
N THR A 156 20.83 -18.64 7.47
CA THR A 156 21.33 -17.82 8.59
C THR A 156 20.87 -16.37 8.46
N PRO A 157 20.91 -15.56 9.53
CA PRO A 157 20.60 -14.13 9.43
C PRO A 157 21.44 -13.39 8.38
N GLU A 158 22.71 -13.74 8.20
CA GLU A 158 23.60 -13.16 7.17
C GLU A 158 23.14 -13.51 5.75
N GLN A 159 22.66 -14.73 5.54
CA GLN A 159 22.08 -15.14 4.26
C GLN A 159 20.75 -14.42 3.98
N VAL A 160 19.91 -14.24 5.02
CA VAL A 160 18.67 -13.46 4.92
C VAL A 160 18.96 -11.99 4.60
N TYR A 161 19.99 -11.39 5.21
CA TYR A 161 20.47 -10.06 4.83
C TYR A 161 20.85 -9.99 3.34
N ALA A 162 21.63 -10.94 2.84
CA ALA A 162 22.05 -10.95 1.44
C ALA A 162 20.86 -11.09 0.46
N ILE A 163 19.90 -11.94 0.81
CA ILE A 163 18.63 -12.10 0.05
C ILE A 163 17.87 -10.77 0.03
N ALA A 164 17.65 -10.15 1.17
CA ALA A 164 16.92 -8.89 1.27
C ALA A 164 17.63 -7.75 0.53
N LEU A 165 18.96 -7.67 0.59
CA LEU A 165 19.77 -6.70 -0.14
C LEU A 165 19.57 -6.85 -1.65
N GLN A 166 19.67 -8.08 -2.19
CA GLN A 166 19.47 -8.35 -3.61
C GLN A 166 18.06 -7.99 -4.07
N ARG A 167 17.03 -8.38 -3.30
CA ARG A 167 15.63 -8.07 -3.62
C ARG A 167 15.36 -6.58 -3.54
N GLY A 168 15.85 -5.91 -2.51
CA GLY A 168 15.74 -4.46 -2.37
C GLY A 168 16.37 -3.71 -3.54
N GLN A 169 17.56 -4.13 -4.01
CA GLN A 169 18.19 -3.57 -5.20
C GLN A 169 17.34 -3.77 -6.46
N ALA A 170 16.74 -4.95 -6.63
CA ALA A 170 15.84 -5.22 -7.73
C ALA A 170 14.58 -4.34 -7.67
N MET A 171 13.96 -4.16 -6.52
CA MET A 171 12.82 -3.26 -6.30
C MET A 171 13.20 -1.79 -6.55
N ARG A 172 14.34 -1.33 -6.02
CA ARG A 172 14.82 0.04 -6.24
C ARG A 172 15.06 0.34 -7.72
N SER A 173 15.60 -0.59 -8.48
CA SER A 173 15.81 -0.45 -9.93
C SER A 173 14.50 -0.25 -10.72
N LYS A 174 13.36 -0.59 -10.11
CA LYS A 174 12.01 -0.43 -10.67
C LYS A 174 11.27 0.81 -10.16
N GLY A 175 11.91 1.63 -9.30
CA GLY A 175 11.29 2.83 -8.74
C GLY A 175 10.55 2.61 -7.42
N ILE A 176 10.55 1.41 -6.85
CA ILE A 176 9.93 1.11 -5.55
C ILE A 176 10.86 1.60 -4.45
N THR A 177 10.28 2.23 -3.41
CA THR A 177 11.06 2.92 -2.36
C THR A 177 10.78 2.41 -0.96
N ILE A 178 9.63 1.78 -0.74
CA ILE A 178 9.17 1.27 0.56
C ILE A 178 8.77 -0.19 0.39
N ASP A 179 9.22 -1.05 1.31
CA ASP A 179 8.67 -2.39 1.46
C ASP A 179 7.97 -2.50 2.81
N PHE A 180 6.69 -2.87 2.81
CA PHE A 180 5.95 -3.20 4.03
C PHE A 180 6.37 -4.59 4.54
N ALA A 181 7.64 -4.71 4.76
CA ALA A 181 8.37 -5.85 5.32
C ALA A 181 9.59 -5.35 6.13
N PRO A 182 10.06 -6.12 7.09
CA PRO A 182 9.62 -7.46 7.50
C PRO A 182 8.44 -7.45 8.47
N VAL A 183 7.73 -8.60 8.52
CA VAL A 183 6.81 -8.91 9.62
C VAL A 183 7.63 -9.25 10.86
N VAL A 184 7.32 -8.59 11.98
CA VAL A 184 7.97 -8.81 13.29
C VAL A 184 7.03 -9.41 14.34
N ASP A 185 5.82 -9.78 13.92
CA ASP A 185 4.86 -10.49 14.76
C ASP A 185 5.41 -11.84 15.22
N ILE A 186 5.22 -12.15 16.49
CA ILE A 186 5.63 -13.42 17.11
C ILE A 186 4.52 -14.45 16.94
N SER A 187 4.76 -15.57 16.27
CA SER A 187 3.71 -16.56 16.04
C SER A 187 4.23 -18.00 16.06
N SER A 188 3.55 -18.86 16.85
CA SER A 188 3.69 -20.31 16.80
C SER A 188 2.55 -20.99 16.02
N ALA A 189 1.61 -20.21 15.48
CA ALA A 189 0.46 -20.71 14.76
C ALA A 189 0.84 -21.47 13.47
N PRO A 190 0.01 -22.37 12.96
CA PRO A 190 0.22 -23.06 11.69
C PRO A 190 0.49 -22.10 10.53
N ASP A 191 1.23 -22.59 9.53
CA ASP A 191 1.73 -21.77 8.41
C ASP A 191 0.62 -21.11 7.58
N ASP A 192 -0.57 -21.69 7.53
CA ASP A 192 -1.74 -21.22 6.78
C ASP A 192 -2.65 -20.23 7.55
N THR A 193 -2.29 -19.87 8.80
CA THR A 193 -3.03 -18.84 9.55
C THR A 193 -2.67 -17.44 9.06
N VAL A 194 -3.39 -16.39 9.54
CA VAL A 194 -3.25 -15.00 9.03
C VAL A 194 -1.81 -14.48 9.11
N ILE A 195 -1.10 -14.72 10.19
CA ILE A 195 0.33 -14.43 10.30
C ILE A 195 1.14 -15.67 9.90
N GLY A 196 0.95 -16.81 10.58
CA GLY A 196 1.50 -18.10 10.17
C GLY A 196 2.96 -18.02 9.70
N ASP A 197 3.18 -18.45 8.46
CA ASP A 197 4.51 -18.48 7.82
C ASP A 197 5.10 -17.11 7.47
N ARG A 198 4.32 -16.02 7.60
CA ARG A 198 4.82 -14.65 7.47
C ARG A 198 5.71 -14.24 8.65
N SER A 199 5.58 -14.89 9.81
CA SER A 199 6.45 -14.70 10.97
C SER A 199 7.75 -15.52 10.85
N PHE A 200 8.87 -14.97 11.28
CA PHE A 200 10.14 -15.72 11.40
C PHE A 200 10.10 -16.78 12.50
N GLY A 201 9.14 -16.75 13.43
CA GLY A 201 8.98 -17.76 14.47
C GLY A 201 8.25 -17.30 15.72
N SER A 202 8.36 -18.13 16.76
CA SER A 202 7.70 -17.91 18.06
C SER A 202 8.66 -17.40 19.15
N ASP A 203 9.94 -17.33 18.87
CA ASP A 203 10.95 -16.79 19.79
C ASP A 203 11.23 -15.32 19.44
N PRO A 204 11.00 -14.36 20.37
CA PRO A 204 11.25 -12.94 20.11
C PRO A 204 12.70 -12.63 19.73
N VAL A 205 13.69 -13.37 20.23
CA VAL A 205 15.10 -13.18 19.87
C VAL A 205 15.34 -13.59 18.42
N VAL A 206 14.87 -14.78 18.05
CA VAL A 206 14.96 -15.27 16.66
C VAL A 206 14.29 -14.30 15.68
N VAL A 207 13.06 -13.86 15.99
CA VAL A 207 12.35 -12.89 15.13
C VAL A 207 13.14 -11.57 15.03
N THR A 208 13.71 -11.09 16.13
CA THR A 208 14.52 -9.86 16.13
C THR A 208 15.75 -10.00 15.23
N ASP A 209 16.46 -11.11 15.31
CA ASP A 209 17.69 -11.34 14.56
C ASP A 209 17.41 -11.45 13.05
N TYR A 210 16.42 -12.24 12.65
CA TYR A 210 16.10 -12.48 11.25
C TYR A 210 15.40 -11.26 10.61
N ALA A 211 14.40 -10.68 11.27
CA ALA A 211 13.75 -9.45 10.79
C ALA A 211 14.74 -8.29 10.75
N GLY A 212 15.65 -8.19 11.72
CA GLY A 212 16.72 -7.19 11.72
C GLY A 212 17.68 -7.36 10.55
N ALA A 213 18.05 -8.59 10.21
CA ALA A 213 18.87 -8.89 9.04
C ALA A 213 18.14 -8.50 7.73
N TYR A 214 16.86 -8.86 7.61
CA TYR A 214 16.02 -8.50 6.46
C TYR A 214 15.91 -6.98 6.30
N ALA A 215 15.57 -6.27 7.39
CA ALA A 215 15.45 -4.82 7.38
C ALA A 215 16.78 -4.12 7.03
N ARG A 216 17.92 -4.60 7.52
CA ARG A 216 19.24 -4.09 7.12
C ARG A 216 19.50 -4.27 5.63
N GLY A 217 19.17 -5.44 5.07
CA GLY A 217 19.34 -5.71 3.64
C GLY A 217 18.53 -4.75 2.77
N LEU A 218 17.25 -4.54 3.09
CA LEU A 218 16.38 -3.57 2.40
C LEU A 218 16.93 -2.14 2.52
N ARG A 219 17.33 -1.72 3.72
CA ARG A 219 17.90 -0.38 3.95
C ARG A 219 19.17 -0.16 3.12
N ASP A 220 20.08 -1.12 3.12
CA ASP A 220 21.37 -1.02 2.42
C ASP A 220 21.18 -1.08 0.89
N ALA A 221 20.02 -1.56 0.42
CA ALA A 221 19.54 -1.41 -0.95
C ALA A 221 18.94 -0.02 -1.24
N GLY A 222 18.80 0.86 -0.25
CA GLY A 222 18.16 2.19 -0.40
C GLY A 222 16.63 2.15 -0.32
N MET A 223 16.05 1.11 0.28
CA MET A 223 14.61 0.99 0.59
C MET A 223 14.33 1.46 2.01
N LEU A 224 13.11 1.90 2.29
CA LEU A 224 12.59 2.00 3.65
C LEU A 224 11.90 0.68 4.03
N PRO A 225 12.47 -0.14 4.93
CA PRO A 225 11.76 -1.27 5.51
C PRO A 225 10.73 -0.78 6.51
N VAL A 226 9.56 -1.44 6.57
CA VAL A 226 8.48 -1.10 7.51
C VAL A 226 8.14 -2.31 8.36
N LEU A 227 8.38 -2.18 9.67
CA LEU A 227 8.10 -3.22 10.65
C LEU A 227 6.59 -3.30 10.91
N LYS A 228 6.01 -4.50 10.91
CA LYS A 228 4.58 -4.72 11.07
C LYS A 228 4.25 -6.02 11.81
N HIS A 229 3.11 -6.05 12.50
CA HIS A 229 2.03 -5.06 12.67
C HIS A 229 2.01 -4.59 14.14
N PHE A 230 2.46 -3.39 14.41
CA PHE A 230 2.50 -2.84 15.78
C PHE A 230 1.09 -2.75 16.37
N PRO A 231 0.86 -3.09 17.66
CA PRO A 231 1.84 -3.55 18.64
C PRO A 231 2.05 -5.09 18.68
N GLY A 232 1.44 -5.87 17.77
CA GLY A 232 1.61 -7.31 17.64
C GLY A 232 0.32 -8.00 17.21
N HIS A 233 0.37 -8.74 16.09
CA HIS A 233 -0.76 -9.47 15.50
C HIS A 233 -0.60 -10.99 15.61
N GLY A 234 0.61 -11.47 15.92
CA GLY A 234 0.98 -12.88 15.77
C GLY A 234 0.15 -13.88 16.58
N ASN A 235 -0.38 -13.45 17.73
CA ASN A 235 -1.25 -14.22 18.60
C ASN A 235 -2.66 -13.59 18.72
N GLY A 236 -3.11 -12.87 17.69
CA GLY A 236 -4.45 -12.30 17.62
C GLY A 236 -5.55 -13.36 17.51
N SER A 237 -6.77 -13.00 17.94
CA SER A 237 -7.92 -13.91 17.98
C SER A 237 -8.48 -14.30 16.61
N GLY A 238 -8.00 -13.68 15.51
CA GLY A 238 -8.53 -13.91 14.18
C GLY A 238 -7.81 -13.10 13.10
N ASP A 239 -8.51 -12.86 12.00
CA ASP A 239 -8.05 -12.15 10.82
C ASP A 239 -8.76 -10.80 10.69
N SER A 240 -8.01 -9.70 10.73
CA SER A 240 -8.53 -8.34 10.58
C SER A 240 -9.15 -8.05 9.19
N HIS A 241 -8.87 -8.88 8.18
CA HIS A 241 -9.56 -8.82 6.90
C HIS A 241 -11.02 -9.27 6.99
N THR A 242 -11.37 -10.10 7.97
CA THR A 242 -12.71 -10.71 8.09
C THR A 242 -13.51 -10.23 9.30
N GLY A 243 -12.96 -9.31 10.10
CA GLY A 243 -13.63 -8.75 11.26
C GLY A 243 -12.71 -8.20 12.33
N SER A 244 -13.28 -7.87 13.48
CA SER A 244 -12.52 -7.36 14.62
C SER A 244 -11.61 -8.43 15.22
N VAL A 245 -10.37 -8.06 15.50
CA VAL A 245 -9.35 -8.93 16.10
C VAL A 245 -8.93 -8.37 17.46
N THR A 246 -8.83 -9.25 18.44
CA THR A 246 -8.28 -8.92 19.76
C THR A 246 -6.88 -9.53 19.88
N ALA A 247 -5.89 -8.71 20.12
CA ALA A 247 -4.53 -9.13 20.46
C ALA A 247 -4.45 -9.56 21.94
N PRO A 248 -3.36 -10.23 22.36
CA PRO A 248 -3.07 -10.42 23.77
C PRO A 248 -3.05 -9.09 24.54
N PRO A 249 -3.29 -9.12 25.86
CA PRO A 249 -3.16 -7.91 26.68
C PRO A 249 -1.81 -7.24 26.55
N ILE A 250 -1.74 -5.90 26.69
CA ILE A 250 -0.49 -5.13 26.54
C ILE A 250 0.66 -5.67 27.36
N GLY A 251 0.40 -6.19 28.57
CA GLY A 251 1.44 -6.78 29.43
C GLY A 251 2.08 -8.04 28.82
N ASP A 252 1.33 -8.83 28.06
CA ASP A 252 1.84 -10.01 27.37
C ASP A 252 2.61 -9.58 26.10
N LEU A 253 2.09 -8.63 25.33
CA LEU A 253 2.77 -8.06 24.16
C LEU A 253 4.12 -7.45 24.55
N GLN A 254 4.22 -6.83 25.73
CA GLN A 254 5.49 -6.31 26.22
C GLN A 254 6.58 -7.37 26.36
N ASN A 255 6.21 -8.60 26.63
CA ASN A 255 7.18 -9.69 26.81
C ASN A 255 7.39 -10.53 25.53
N ALA A 256 6.66 -10.26 24.47
CA ALA A 256 6.71 -10.98 23.19
C ALA A 256 6.84 -10.02 22.00
N ASP A 257 5.70 -9.59 21.43
CA ASP A 257 5.63 -8.87 20.14
C ASP A 257 6.31 -7.49 20.15
N LEU A 258 6.44 -6.83 21.31
CA LEU A 258 7.13 -5.54 21.44
C LEU A 258 8.66 -5.68 21.57
N VAL A 259 9.19 -6.89 21.81
CA VAL A 259 10.64 -7.11 21.96
C VAL A 259 11.41 -6.77 20.68
N PRO A 260 11.02 -7.23 19.47
CA PRO A 260 11.69 -6.83 18.23
C PRO A 260 11.75 -5.32 18.03
N TYR A 261 10.64 -4.61 18.30
CA TYR A 261 10.58 -3.14 18.14
C TYR A 261 11.60 -2.41 19.03
N ARG A 262 11.88 -2.89 20.25
CA ARG A 262 12.86 -2.28 21.17
C ARG A 262 14.24 -2.19 20.56
N THR A 263 14.64 -3.27 19.89
CA THR A 263 15.95 -3.38 19.26
C THR A 263 15.97 -2.69 17.88
N LEU A 264 15.00 -3.00 17.03
CA LEU A 264 15.04 -2.58 15.63
C LEU A 264 14.78 -1.08 15.46
N ASN A 265 13.90 -0.48 16.27
CA ASN A 265 13.66 0.96 16.27
C ASN A 265 14.89 1.77 16.76
N ALA A 266 15.79 1.13 17.54
CA ALA A 266 17.02 1.77 18.01
C ALA A 266 18.17 1.72 17.00
N GLN A 267 18.19 0.70 16.14
CA GLN A 267 19.34 0.36 15.32
C GLN A 267 19.27 0.86 13.89
N LEU A 268 18.07 1.14 13.38
CA LEU A 268 17.86 1.33 11.94
C LEU A 268 16.89 2.49 11.65
N PRO A 269 17.11 3.22 10.52
CA PRO A 269 16.01 3.92 9.89
C PRO A 269 14.99 2.90 9.38
N VAL A 270 13.83 2.83 10.02
CA VAL A 270 12.69 1.98 9.65
C VAL A 270 11.41 2.80 9.72
N GLY A 271 10.36 2.35 9.03
CA GLY A 271 8.98 2.71 9.30
C GLY A 271 8.33 1.70 10.23
N VAL A 272 7.17 2.05 10.77
CA VAL A 272 6.31 1.15 11.55
C VAL A 272 4.90 1.21 10.99
N MET A 273 4.28 0.05 10.76
CA MET A 273 2.86 -0.04 10.40
C MET A 273 2.06 -0.49 11.63
N VAL A 274 1.02 0.28 11.96
CA VAL A 274 0.10 -0.02 13.08
C VAL A 274 -1.09 -0.80 12.54
N GLY A 275 -1.28 -2.01 13.04
CA GLY A 275 -2.34 -2.90 12.61
C GLY A 275 -3.71 -2.59 13.26
N HIS A 276 -4.73 -3.36 12.89
CA HIS A 276 -6.13 -3.10 13.26
C HIS A 276 -6.63 -3.89 14.48
N MET A 277 -5.72 -4.49 15.25
CA MET A 277 -6.12 -5.25 16.44
C MET A 277 -6.56 -4.32 17.59
N GLN A 278 -7.52 -4.80 18.36
CA GLN A 278 -7.89 -4.26 19.66
C GLN A 278 -6.94 -4.82 20.72
N VAL A 279 -6.40 -3.99 21.60
CA VAL A 279 -5.41 -4.39 22.60
C VAL A 279 -5.94 -4.15 24.00
N PRO A 280 -6.34 -5.21 24.76
CA PRO A 280 -6.76 -5.09 26.14
C PRO A 280 -5.69 -4.41 27.00
N GLY A 281 -6.12 -3.41 27.78
CA GLY A 281 -5.22 -2.61 28.63
C GLY A 281 -4.50 -1.47 27.89
N LEU A 282 -4.68 -1.30 26.57
CA LEU A 282 -4.12 -0.18 25.81
C LEU A 282 -5.19 0.57 25.00
N THR A 283 -5.90 -0.09 24.10
CA THR A 283 -6.81 0.55 23.14
C THR A 283 -8.30 0.29 23.43
N GLY A 284 -8.59 -0.60 24.35
CA GLY A 284 -9.97 -1.05 24.60
C GLY A 284 -10.57 -1.69 23.36
N ASN A 285 -11.72 -1.16 22.90
CA ASN A 285 -12.43 -1.65 21.71
C ASN A 285 -12.05 -0.89 20.43
N GLU A 286 -11.08 0.02 20.47
CA GLU A 286 -10.60 0.72 19.28
C GLU A 286 -9.50 -0.10 18.59
N PRO A 287 -9.50 -0.19 17.25
CA PRO A 287 -8.36 -0.71 16.51
C PRO A 287 -7.12 0.12 16.81
N ALA A 288 -5.97 -0.53 17.00
CA ALA A 288 -4.72 0.16 17.34
C ALA A 288 -4.36 1.25 16.31
N SER A 289 -4.62 1.00 15.03
CA SER A 289 -4.42 1.97 13.94
C SER A 289 -5.23 3.26 14.04
N LEU A 290 -6.32 3.26 14.81
CA LEU A 290 -7.17 4.43 15.08
C LEU A 290 -7.09 4.93 16.52
N SER A 291 -6.22 4.33 17.35
CA SER A 291 -6.13 4.62 18.79
C SER A 291 -4.94 5.52 19.12
N PRO A 292 -5.14 6.74 19.62
CA PRO A 292 -4.03 7.61 20.07
C PRO A 292 -3.10 6.93 21.08
N SER A 293 -3.62 6.02 21.92
CA SER A 293 -2.82 5.30 22.91
C SER A 293 -1.77 4.39 22.26
N ALA A 294 -2.07 3.76 21.12
CA ALA A 294 -1.11 2.90 20.41
C ALA A 294 0.05 3.74 19.86
N TYR A 295 -0.24 4.88 19.26
CA TYR A 295 0.80 5.78 18.75
C TYR A 295 1.59 6.44 19.88
N ALA A 296 0.94 6.82 20.98
CA ALA A 296 1.63 7.35 22.15
C ALA A 296 2.61 6.33 22.72
N LEU A 297 2.20 5.06 22.86
CA LEU A 297 3.07 3.95 23.29
C LEU A 297 4.35 3.87 22.43
N LEU A 298 4.19 3.94 21.09
CA LEU A 298 5.31 3.89 20.15
C LEU A 298 6.18 5.15 20.25
N ARG A 299 5.55 6.35 20.24
CA ARG A 299 6.26 7.64 20.22
C ARG A 299 7.00 7.95 21.52
N SER A 300 6.45 7.56 22.68
CA SER A 300 7.09 7.80 23.98
C SER A 300 8.24 6.83 24.29
N GLY A 301 8.23 5.63 23.69
CA GLY A 301 9.12 4.54 24.08
C GLY A 301 8.61 3.67 25.23
N ASP A 302 7.36 3.88 25.69
CA ASP A 302 6.78 3.12 26.82
C ASP A 302 6.55 1.63 26.49
N TYR A 303 6.79 1.21 25.24
CA TYR A 303 6.92 -0.20 24.85
C TYR A 303 8.23 -0.83 25.32
N GLY A 304 9.07 -0.09 26.05
CA GLY A 304 10.36 -0.53 26.58
C GLY A 304 11.53 -0.33 25.63
N GLY A 305 11.35 0.45 24.57
CA GLY A 305 12.37 0.84 23.60
C GLY A 305 12.61 2.35 23.58
N PRO A 306 13.38 2.87 22.61
CA PRO A 306 13.56 4.32 22.46
C PRO A 306 12.30 4.99 21.95
N PRO A 307 12.07 6.30 22.21
CA PRO A 307 11.06 7.09 21.53
C PRO A 307 11.21 6.99 20.01
N PHE A 308 10.13 6.63 19.33
CA PHE A 308 10.18 6.42 17.88
C PHE A 308 9.83 7.68 17.10
N ASN A 309 10.76 8.18 16.31
CA ASN A 309 10.60 9.40 15.50
C ASN A 309 10.54 9.13 13.99
N GLY A 310 10.61 7.87 13.56
CA GLY A 310 10.45 7.47 12.17
C GLY A 310 9.00 7.58 11.67
N PRO A 311 8.77 7.34 10.35
CA PRO A 311 7.44 7.35 9.77
C PRO A 311 6.56 6.21 10.29
N VAL A 312 5.28 6.52 10.53
CA VAL A 312 4.27 5.55 10.99
C VAL A 312 3.11 5.53 10.02
N PHE A 313 2.79 4.32 9.55
CA PHE A 313 1.72 4.04 8.61
C PHE A 313 0.55 3.39 9.32
N THR A 314 -0.68 3.66 8.88
CA THR A 314 -1.79 2.75 9.19
C THR A 314 -1.65 1.49 8.34
N ASP A 315 -2.24 0.39 8.77
CA ASP A 315 -2.61 -0.72 7.88
C ASP A 315 -3.77 -0.28 6.97
N ASP A 316 -4.21 -1.12 6.02
CA ASP A 316 -5.22 -0.77 5.02
C ASP A 316 -6.57 -0.39 5.65
N LEU A 317 -6.99 0.84 5.42
CA LEU A 317 -8.20 1.44 5.98
C LEU A 317 -9.47 1.13 5.18
N SER A 318 -9.38 0.47 4.03
CA SER A 318 -10.51 0.29 3.11
C SER A 318 -11.01 -1.14 2.96
N SER A 319 -10.13 -2.11 2.81
CA SER A 319 -10.50 -3.49 2.49
C SER A 319 -10.57 -4.41 3.71
N MET A 320 -10.07 -3.97 4.87
CA MET A 320 -10.06 -4.76 6.09
C MET A 320 -11.33 -4.50 6.92
N GLN A 321 -12.15 -5.54 7.16
CA GLN A 321 -13.44 -5.42 7.85
C GLN A 321 -13.33 -4.89 9.28
N ALA A 322 -12.19 -5.07 9.94
CA ALA A 322 -11.93 -4.46 11.23
C ALA A 322 -12.14 -2.92 11.23
N ILE A 323 -11.99 -2.28 10.08
CA ILE A 323 -12.18 -0.84 9.86
C ILE A 323 -13.41 -0.55 9.02
N SER A 324 -13.55 -1.19 7.84
CA SER A 324 -14.57 -0.86 6.85
C SER A 324 -16.01 -1.13 7.33
N ASP A 325 -16.20 -2.05 8.28
CA ASP A 325 -17.51 -2.25 8.94
C ASP A 325 -17.92 -1.09 9.86
N ARG A 326 -16.96 -0.21 10.24
CA ARG A 326 -17.17 0.86 11.19
C ARG A 326 -17.15 2.25 10.55
N PHE A 327 -16.30 2.45 9.56
CA PHE A 327 -16.01 3.77 8.98
C PHE A 327 -15.82 3.68 7.47
N GLY A 328 -16.34 4.70 6.75
CA GLY A 328 -15.90 4.94 5.38
C GLY A 328 -14.47 5.49 5.33
N VAL A 329 -13.80 5.35 4.19
CA VAL A 329 -12.37 5.65 4.01
C VAL A 329 -11.99 7.06 4.50
N ALA A 330 -12.80 8.08 4.18
CA ALA A 330 -12.49 9.46 4.56
C ALA A 330 -12.47 9.68 6.09
N GLU A 331 -13.37 9.04 6.82
CA GLU A 331 -13.39 9.13 8.27
C GLU A 331 -12.31 8.26 8.90
N ALA A 332 -12.03 7.06 8.33
CA ALA A 332 -10.96 6.19 8.79
C ALA A 332 -9.59 6.86 8.63
N ALA A 333 -9.33 7.49 7.47
CA ALA A 333 -8.11 8.25 7.22
C ALA A 333 -7.92 9.40 8.19
N LEU A 334 -8.98 10.20 8.44
CA LEU A 334 -8.92 11.26 9.43
C LEU A 334 -8.58 10.72 10.82
N ARG A 335 -9.25 9.65 11.26
CA ARG A 335 -9.03 9.05 12.59
C ARG A 335 -7.62 8.48 12.74
N GLY A 336 -7.09 7.83 11.71
CA GLY A 336 -5.71 7.33 11.69
C GLY A 336 -4.70 8.47 11.86
N LEU A 337 -4.89 9.56 11.11
CA LEU A 337 -4.03 10.74 11.20
C LEU A 337 -4.17 11.43 12.57
N GLN A 338 -5.40 11.62 13.08
CA GLN A 338 -5.64 12.16 14.43
C GLN A 338 -5.00 11.31 15.53
N ALA A 339 -5.01 9.99 15.37
CA ALA A 339 -4.39 9.07 16.31
C ALA A 339 -2.87 9.19 16.35
N GLY A 340 -2.22 9.61 15.25
CA GLY A 340 -0.77 9.84 15.21
C GLY A 340 -0.03 9.18 14.06
N ALA A 341 -0.74 8.59 13.08
CA ALA A 341 -0.14 8.13 11.85
C ALA A 341 0.44 9.30 11.05
N ASP A 342 1.54 9.06 10.35
CA ASP A 342 2.10 9.99 9.39
C ASP A 342 1.54 9.76 7.98
N THR A 343 1.08 8.54 7.71
CA THR A 343 0.50 8.19 6.43
C THR A 343 -0.72 7.29 6.64
N ALA A 344 -1.85 7.69 6.06
CA ALA A 344 -3.05 6.88 5.95
C ALA A 344 -2.97 6.06 4.67
N LEU A 345 -3.08 4.72 4.78
CA LEU A 345 -3.01 3.76 3.68
C LEU A 345 -4.39 3.19 3.37
N TRP A 346 -4.75 3.13 2.08
CA TRP A 346 -5.87 2.33 1.59
C TRP A 346 -5.64 1.91 0.13
N VAL A 347 -6.48 0.99 -0.41
CA VAL A 347 -6.14 0.24 -1.63
C VAL A 347 -6.85 0.70 -2.91
N THR A 348 -7.44 1.90 -2.93
CA THR A 348 -8.15 2.48 -4.09
C THR A 348 -7.84 3.96 -4.23
N THR A 349 -8.07 4.53 -5.43
CA THR A 349 -7.80 5.95 -5.73
C THR A 349 -9.05 6.84 -5.73
N GLY A 350 -10.23 6.23 -5.92
CA GLY A 350 -11.48 6.96 -6.11
C GLY A 350 -11.92 7.84 -4.95
N GLU A 351 -11.53 7.50 -3.73
CA GLU A 351 -11.88 8.23 -2.50
C GLU A 351 -10.98 9.43 -2.21
N VAL A 352 -9.83 9.57 -2.90
CA VAL A 352 -8.84 10.63 -2.61
C VAL A 352 -9.45 12.02 -2.54
N PRO A 353 -10.29 12.47 -3.51
CA PRO A 353 -10.89 13.81 -3.42
C PRO A 353 -11.75 13.98 -2.15
N ALA A 354 -12.59 13.00 -1.82
CA ALA A 354 -13.45 13.06 -0.64
C ALA A 354 -12.66 13.00 0.68
N VAL A 355 -11.56 12.24 0.71
CA VAL A 355 -10.63 12.21 1.84
C VAL A 355 -9.98 13.57 2.03
N LEU A 356 -9.45 14.19 0.97
CA LEU A 356 -8.84 15.52 1.05
C LEU A 356 -9.83 16.58 1.52
N ASP A 357 -11.06 16.59 0.98
CA ASP A 357 -12.10 17.53 1.41
C ASP A 357 -12.46 17.35 2.90
N ARG A 358 -12.52 16.09 3.38
CA ARG A 358 -12.76 15.79 4.80
C ARG A 358 -11.62 16.28 5.70
N LEU A 359 -10.36 16.08 5.25
CA LEU A 359 -9.18 16.51 6.00
C LEU A 359 -9.05 18.05 6.02
N GLU A 360 -9.28 18.74 4.90
CA GLU A 360 -9.31 20.22 4.86
C GLU A 360 -10.37 20.78 5.82
N LYS A 361 -11.56 20.17 5.83
CA LYS A 361 -12.60 20.52 6.80
C LYS A 361 -12.11 20.31 8.23
N ALA A 362 -11.48 19.18 8.53
CA ALA A 362 -10.96 18.88 9.86
C ALA A 362 -9.89 19.88 10.31
N VAL A 363 -9.01 20.31 9.43
CA VAL A 363 -8.04 21.37 9.72
C VAL A 363 -8.74 22.70 9.99
N SER A 364 -9.71 23.09 9.16
CA SER A 364 -10.41 24.37 9.29
C SER A 364 -11.26 24.47 10.58
N THR A 365 -11.74 23.34 11.08
CA THR A 365 -12.51 23.26 12.35
C THR A 365 -11.65 22.97 13.58
N GLY A 366 -10.35 22.72 13.41
CA GLY A 366 -9.45 22.36 14.50
C GLY A 366 -9.53 20.90 14.94
N GLU A 367 -10.26 20.04 14.22
CA GLU A 367 -10.30 18.59 14.46
C GLU A 367 -8.96 17.92 14.17
N LEU A 368 -8.20 18.45 13.20
CA LEU A 368 -6.84 18.01 12.85
C LEU A 368 -5.88 19.19 12.95
N SER A 369 -4.82 19.02 13.72
CA SER A 369 -3.86 20.09 14.02
C SER A 369 -2.83 20.28 12.91
N MET A 370 -2.64 21.51 12.39
CA MET A 370 -1.60 21.80 11.39
C MET A 370 -0.18 21.50 11.87
N PRO A 371 0.23 21.77 13.12
CA PRO A 371 1.53 21.32 13.62
C PRO A 371 1.74 19.81 13.55
N GLN A 372 0.69 19.01 13.73
CA GLN A 372 0.76 17.55 13.56
C GLN A 372 0.94 17.19 12.08
N VAL A 373 0.16 17.78 11.17
CA VAL A 373 0.29 17.62 9.72
C VAL A 373 1.69 17.98 9.27
N ASP A 374 2.22 19.13 9.66
CA ASP A 374 3.55 19.60 9.32
C ASP A 374 4.63 18.65 9.83
N GLY A 375 4.51 18.15 11.05
CA GLY A 375 5.42 17.16 11.61
C GLY A 375 5.43 15.85 10.82
N SER A 376 4.27 15.39 10.36
CA SER A 376 4.12 14.18 9.55
C SER A 376 4.70 14.38 8.15
N VAL A 377 4.45 15.53 7.51
CA VAL A 377 5.05 15.87 6.21
C VAL A 377 6.58 15.85 6.30
N LEU A 378 7.17 16.42 7.36
CA LEU A 378 8.62 16.44 7.55
C LEU A 378 9.21 15.04 7.77
N ARG A 379 8.54 14.16 8.54
CA ARG A 379 8.98 12.77 8.72
C ARG A 379 8.95 11.99 7.41
N MET A 380 7.90 12.17 6.61
CA MET A 380 7.81 11.54 5.31
C MET A 380 8.82 12.11 4.31
N ALA A 381 9.03 13.43 4.29
CA ALA A 381 10.06 14.06 3.44
C ALA A 381 11.46 13.54 3.74
N ALA A 382 11.78 13.33 5.03
CA ALA A 382 13.11 12.84 5.45
C ALA A 382 13.44 11.46 4.87
N VAL A 383 12.44 10.56 4.71
CA VAL A 383 12.64 9.21 4.16
C VAL A 383 12.52 9.14 2.65
N LYS A 384 11.86 10.10 2.01
CA LYS A 384 11.77 10.21 0.54
C LYS A 384 13.03 10.81 -0.08
N GLY A 385 13.83 11.54 0.72
CA GLY A 385 14.99 12.27 0.25
C GLY A 385 14.66 13.58 -0.50
N PRO A 386 15.67 14.29 -1.01
CA PRO A 386 15.45 15.51 -1.75
C PRO A 386 14.77 15.26 -3.10
N HIS A 387 13.99 16.22 -3.57
CA HIS A 387 13.38 16.14 -4.89
C HIS A 387 14.46 16.24 -5.98
N GLN A 388 14.39 15.37 -7.01
CA GLN A 388 15.40 15.33 -8.08
C GLN A 388 15.52 16.64 -8.88
N ARG A 389 14.46 17.46 -8.91
CA ARG A 389 14.43 18.76 -9.60
C ARG A 389 14.91 19.94 -8.71
N CYS A 390 15.27 19.65 -7.46
CA CYS A 390 15.94 20.59 -6.55
C CYS A 390 17.45 20.44 -6.58
#